data_62dfcb2fe4bf5bb1c5d42c5a78e1725b
#
_entry.id   62dfcb2fe4bf5bb1c5d42c5a78e1725b
#
_cell.length_a   1.000
_cell.length_b   1.000
_cell.length_c   1.000
_cell.angle_alpha   90.00
_cell.angle_beta   90.00
_cell.angle_gamma   90.00
#
_symmetry.space_group_name_H-M   'P 1'
#
loop_
_entity.id
_entity.type
_entity.pdbx_description
1 polymer ?
#
loop_
_entity_poly.entity_id
_entity_poly.type
_entity_poly.pdbx_seq_one_letter_code
_entity_poly.pdbx_strand_id
1 'polypeptide(L)'
;MGMKINAELPLPAELKAEYPLSEEILRIKEKRDREIRDIFTGKSDKFIVIVGPCSADNEESVCEYVSRLAAVNDRVSDRLMLIPRIYTNKPRTTGEGYKGMLHQPEPDREPNLLEGIIAIRRLHTRAIRESGLTAADEMLYPENRSYLDDILSYEAVGARSVENQQHRLTASSMDIPVGMKNPTSGDFSVMLNSVKAAQSSHRFIYRGMDVTTDGNDLAHVILRGGVDKYSKCIPNYHYEDLIRLLDMYRNRDLKNPAAIVDANHSNSDKQFKEQIRIVSEVLHSRNYNTELKGLIKGVMIESYLEEGCQRIDENRVYGKSITDPCLGWEDTERLIYKIAEEC
;
A
#
# COMPACT_ATOMS: atom_id res chain seq x y z
N MET A 1 27.83 -23.20 -9.70
CA MET A 1 27.08 -22.16 -8.97
C MET A 1 25.73 -22.00 -9.62
N GLY A 2 24.63 -22.00 -8.85
CA GLY A 2 23.26 -21.90 -9.38
C GLY A 2 22.81 -20.45 -9.70
N MET A 3 23.70 -19.45 -9.60
CA MET A 3 23.40 -18.04 -9.83
C MET A 3 24.25 -17.51 -10.99
N LYS A 4 23.60 -16.78 -11.91
CA LYS A 4 24.25 -16.06 -12.99
C LYS A 4 24.05 -14.56 -12.77
N ILE A 5 25.12 -13.79 -12.78
CA ILE A 5 25.06 -12.32 -12.79
C ILE A 5 24.75 -11.88 -14.22
N ASN A 6 23.63 -11.17 -14.40
CA ASN A 6 23.21 -10.68 -15.72
C ASN A 6 23.78 -9.28 -15.99
N ALA A 7 23.73 -8.39 -15.02
CA ALA A 7 24.23 -7.02 -15.10
C ALA A 7 24.49 -6.46 -13.70
N GLU A 8 25.29 -5.42 -13.61
CA GLU A 8 25.38 -4.54 -12.45
C GLU A 8 24.32 -3.45 -12.59
N LEU A 9 23.57 -3.20 -11.51
CA LEU A 9 22.54 -2.16 -11.47
C LEU A 9 23.09 -0.91 -10.76
N PRO A 10 22.66 0.30 -11.15
CA PRO A 10 23.08 1.52 -10.48
C PRO A 10 22.68 1.48 -8.99
N LEU A 11 23.51 2.05 -8.15
CA LEU A 11 23.15 2.25 -6.75
C LEU A 11 21.97 3.24 -6.64
N PRO A 12 21.12 3.12 -5.62
CA PRO A 12 20.00 4.06 -5.43
C PRO A 12 20.42 5.53 -5.40
N ALA A 13 21.59 5.85 -4.83
CA ALA A 13 22.12 7.21 -4.80
C ALA A 13 22.45 7.72 -6.21
N GLU A 14 23.01 6.88 -7.08
CA GLU A 14 23.32 7.21 -8.46
C GLU A 14 22.05 7.45 -9.27
N LEU A 15 21.06 6.56 -9.14
CA LEU A 15 19.77 6.73 -9.80
C LEU A 15 19.05 8.01 -9.36
N LYS A 16 19.07 8.32 -8.07
CA LYS A 16 18.46 9.56 -7.54
C LYS A 16 19.17 10.81 -8.04
N ALA A 17 20.49 10.75 -8.22
CA ALA A 17 21.25 11.86 -8.78
C ALA A 17 20.96 12.05 -10.29
N GLU A 18 20.72 10.97 -11.03
CA GLU A 18 20.36 11.00 -12.46
C GLU A 18 18.89 11.46 -12.66
N TYR A 19 17.98 11.03 -11.77
CA TYR A 19 16.56 11.38 -11.80
C TYR A 19 16.14 12.12 -10.51
N PRO A 20 16.63 13.35 -10.29
CA PRO A 20 16.36 14.10 -9.06
C PRO A 20 14.91 14.57 -8.99
N LEU A 21 14.41 14.71 -7.76
CA LEU A 21 13.11 15.32 -7.51
C LEU A 21 13.24 16.85 -7.60
N SER A 22 12.24 17.52 -8.18
CA SER A 22 12.16 18.99 -8.16
C SER A 22 11.85 19.48 -6.73
N GLU A 23 12.22 20.74 -6.44
CA GLU A 23 11.86 21.36 -5.16
C GLU A 23 10.34 21.40 -4.92
N GLU A 24 9.55 21.47 -5.98
CA GLU A 24 8.10 21.43 -5.90
C GLU A 24 7.61 20.07 -5.38
N ILE A 25 8.11 18.97 -5.97
CA ILE A 25 7.77 17.60 -5.53
C ILE A 25 8.20 17.38 -4.08
N LEU A 26 9.38 17.82 -3.69
CA LEU A 26 9.87 17.72 -2.31
C LEU A 26 8.95 18.46 -1.33
N ARG A 27 8.49 19.67 -1.67
CA ARG A 27 7.52 20.43 -0.86
C ARG A 27 6.17 19.73 -0.76
N ILE A 28 5.65 19.18 -1.87
CA ILE A 28 4.41 18.40 -1.87
C ILE A 28 4.55 17.21 -0.93
N LYS A 29 5.63 16.43 -1.09
CA LYS A 29 5.87 15.24 -0.25
C LYS A 29 5.97 15.62 1.22
N GLU A 30 6.77 16.59 1.59
CA GLU A 30 6.93 17.02 2.98
C GLU A 30 5.59 17.44 3.62
N LYS A 31 4.76 18.17 2.88
CA LYS A 31 3.42 18.56 3.34
C LYS A 31 2.54 17.32 3.55
N ARG A 32 2.49 16.43 2.56
CA ARG A 32 1.66 15.22 2.59
C ARG A 32 2.10 14.28 3.71
N ASP A 33 3.40 14.08 3.89
CA ASP A 33 3.94 13.22 4.96
C ASP A 33 3.53 13.74 6.35
N ARG A 34 3.56 15.07 6.57
CA ARG A 34 3.07 15.67 7.82
C ARG A 34 1.58 15.43 8.02
N GLU A 35 0.77 15.68 7.00
CA GLU A 35 -0.68 15.48 7.07
C GLU A 35 -1.04 14.00 7.35
N ILE A 36 -0.36 13.05 6.70
CA ILE A 36 -0.56 11.62 6.94
C ILE A 36 -0.11 11.23 8.35
N ARG A 37 1.05 11.71 8.81
CA ARG A 37 1.54 11.49 10.18
C ARG A 37 0.53 12.02 11.21
N ASP A 38 -0.06 13.17 10.99
CA ASP A 38 -1.03 13.77 11.90
C ASP A 38 -2.29 12.90 12.07
N ILE A 39 -2.71 12.18 11.03
CA ILE A 39 -3.83 11.22 11.12
C ILE A 39 -3.43 10.01 11.98
N PHE A 40 -2.25 9.42 11.75
CA PHE A 40 -1.78 8.27 12.53
C PHE A 40 -1.51 8.61 14.00
N THR A 41 -1.07 9.84 14.29
CA THR A 41 -0.81 10.30 15.66
C THR A 41 -2.04 10.90 16.35
N GLY A 42 -3.21 10.90 15.70
CA GLY A 42 -4.47 11.40 16.27
C GLY A 42 -4.58 12.92 16.36
N LYS A 43 -3.74 13.67 15.63
CA LYS A 43 -3.83 15.14 15.53
C LYS A 43 -4.79 15.59 14.44
N SER A 44 -5.20 14.70 13.56
CA SER A 44 -6.18 14.93 12.51
C SER A 44 -7.19 13.79 12.47
N ASP A 45 -8.46 14.15 12.31
CA ASP A 45 -9.58 13.19 12.21
C ASP A 45 -9.89 12.76 10.79
N LYS A 46 -9.11 13.23 9.80
CA LYS A 46 -9.28 12.81 8.40
C LYS A 46 -9.17 11.30 8.27
N PHE A 47 -9.98 10.74 7.36
CA PHE A 47 -9.97 9.32 7.08
C PHE A 47 -9.12 9.01 5.83
N ILE A 48 -8.25 8.01 5.92
CA ILE A 48 -7.35 7.63 4.83
C ILE A 48 -8.08 6.71 3.86
N VAL A 49 -7.98 7.01 2.56
CA VAL A 49 -8.42 6.12 1.49
C VAL A 49 -7.23 5.83 0.57
N ILE A 50 -6.67 4.62 0.70
CA ILE A 50 -5.59 4.13 -0.17
C ILE A 50 -6.26 3.43 -1.35
N VAL A 51 -6.20 4.01 -2.55
CA VAL A 51 -7.01 3.54 -3.68
C VAL A 51 -6.24 3.58 -4.99
N GLY A 52 -6.33 2.49 -5.76
CA GLY A 52 -5.67 2.37 -7.07
C GLY A 52 -5.57 0.93 -7.56
N PRO A 53 -4.94 0.69 -8.71
CA PRO A 53 -4.87 -0.63 -9.33
C PRO A 53 -4.21 -1.68 -8.44
N CYS A 54 -4.58 -2.94 -8.66
CA CYS A 54 -3.96 -4.07 -7.97
C CYS A 54 -2.45 -4.12 -8.19
N SER A 55 -1.97 -3.79 -9.39
CA SER A 55 -0.57 -3.49 -9.70
C SER A 55 -0.50 -2.45 -10.82
N ALA A 56 0.51 -1.58 -10.72
CA ALA A 56 0.83 -0.66 -11.79
C ALA A 56 1.41 -1.44 -13.00
N ASP A 57 0.81 -1.29 -14.16
CA ASP A 57 1.17 -2.01 -15.37
C ASP A 57 1.46 -1.12 -16.58
N ASN A 58 0.99 0.12 -16.53
CA ASN A 58 1.15 1.09 -17.60
C ASN A 58 1.20 2.52 -17.03
N GLU A 59 2.24 3.28 -17.37
CA GLU A 59 2.46 4.63 -16.82
C GLU A 59 1.31 5.59 -17.17
N GLU A 60 0.85 5.58 -18.41
CA GLU A 60 -0.19 6.52 -18.87
C GLU A 60 -1.53 6.31 -18.14
N SER A 61 -2.00 5.08 -18.09
CA SER A 61 -3.28 4.76 -17.44
C SER A 61 -3.23 4.93 -15.91
N VAL A 62 -2.09 4.67 -15.27
CA VAL A 62 -1.90 4.94 -13.84
C VAL A 62 -1.90 6.45 -13.58
N CYS A 63 -1.16 7.25 -14.36
CA CYS A 63 -1.15 8.70 -14.21
C CYS A 63 -2.52 9.32 -14.50
N GLU A 64 -3.26 8.84 -15.50
CA GLU A 64 -4.64 9.26 -15.75
C GLU A 64 -5.54 8.95 -14.56
N TYR A 65 -5.45 7.74 -13.99
CA TYR A 65 -6.21 7.36 -12.80
C TYR A 65 -5.90 8.29 -11.63
N VAL A 66 -4.63 8.57 -11.37
CA VAL A 66 -4.21 9.46 -10.26
C VAL A 66 -4.65 10.90 -10.51
N SER A 67 -4.65 11.37 -11.76
CA SER A 67 -5.17 12.70 -12.11
C SER A 67 -6.67 12.83 -11.86
N ARG A 68 -7.44 11.78 -12.15
CA ARG A 68 -8.88 11.73 -11.78
C ARG A 68 -9.06 11.74 -10.25
N LEU A 69 -8.22 11.04 -9.50
CA LEU A 69 -8.23 11.08 -8.03
C LEU A 69 -7.93 12.48 -7.50
N ALA A 70 -7.02 13.23 -8.13
CA ALA A 70 -6.72 14.60 -7.73
C ALA A 70 -7.94 15.51 -7.86
N ALA A 71 -8.71 15.39 -8.94
CA ALA A 71 -9.95 16.15 -9.12
C ALA A 71 -11.02 15.82 -8.04
N VAL A 72 -11.08 14.56 -7.59
CA VAL A 72 -11.94 14.14 -6.47
C VAL A 72 -11.39 14.67 -5.15
N ASN A 73 -10.06 14.59 -4.94
CA ASN A 73 -9.39 15.07 -3.74
C ASN A 73 -9.71 16.53 -3.43
N ASP A 74 -9.78 17.40 -4.45
CA ASP A 74 -10.10 18.82 -4.28
C ASP A 74 -11.47 19.05 -3.61
N ARG A 75 -12.39 18.09 -3.72
CA ARG A 75 -13.74 18.16 -3.17
C ARG A 75 -13.90 17.49 -1.81
N VAL A 76 -12.98 16.60 -1.42
CA VAL A 76 -13.12 15.77 -0.21
C VAL A 76 -11.93 15.91 0.76
N SER A 77 -10.94 16.72 0.43
CA SER A 77 -9.69 16.86 1.19
C SER A 77 -9.84 17.48 2.58
N ASP A 78 -10.99 18.07 2.88
CA ASP A 78 -11.36 18.51 4.24
C ASP A 78 -11.64 17.33 5.18
N ARG A 79 -12.12 16.21 4.67
CA ARG A 79 -12.51 15.00 5.42
C ARG A 79 -11.61 13.80 5.15
N LEU A 80 -11.12 13.64 3.92
CA LEU A 80 -10.36 12.49 3.49
C LEU A 80 -8.90 12.83 3.18
N MET A 81 -8.07 11.82 3.33
CA MET A 81 -6.69 11.77 2.84
C MET A 81 -6.60 10.70 1.76
N LEU A 82 -6.71 11.10 0.49
CA LEU A 82 -6.56 10.17 -0.64
C LEU A 82 -5.08 9.87 -0.87
N ILE A 83 -4.71 8.60 -0.89
CA ILE A 83 -3.37 8.11 -1.20
C ILE A 83 -3.46 7.17 -2.40
N PRO A 84 -2.98 7.57 -3.59
CA PRO A 84 -2.91 6.68 -4.74
C PRO A 84 -2.15 5.39 -4.41
N ARG A 85 -2.75 4.25 -4.72
CA ARG A 85 -2.13 2.94 -4.61
C ARG A 85 -1.42 2.64 -5.93
N ILE A 86 -0.10 2.82 -5.97
CA ILE A 86 0.75 2.57 -7.14
C ILE A 86 1.72 1.45 -6.79
N TYR A 87 1.21 0.22 -6.76
CA TYR A 87 2.02 -0.96 -6.42
C TYR A 87 2.83 -1.40 -7.63
N THR A 88 4.14 -1.22 -7.54
CA THR A 88 5.10 -1.49 -8.62
C THR A 88 5.66 -2.92 -8.59
N ASN A 89 5.33 -3.67 -7.54
CA ASN A 89 5.69 -5.07 -7.38
C ASN A 89 4.43 -5.95 -7.20
N LYS A 90 4.49 -7.19 -7.71
CA LYS A 90 3.42 -8.16 -7.52
C LYS A 90 3.99 -9.49 -7.01
N PRO A 91 3.69 -9.91 -5.77
CA PRO A 91 4.13 -11.19 -5.25
C PRO A 91 3.44 -12.35 -5.98
N ARG A 92 4.24 -13.34 -6.43
CA ARG A 92 3.76 -14.53 -7.10
C ARG A 92 4.20 -15.79 -6.37
N THR A 93 3.26 -16.52 -5.83
CA THR A 93 3.52 -17.73 -5.02
C THR A 93 4.22 -18.82 -5.82
N THR A 94 3.85 -19.00 -7.09
CA THR A 94 4.45 -19.98 -8.00
C THR A 94 5.60 -19.42 -8.84
N GLY A 95 5.83 -18.10 -8.77
CA GLY A 95 6.80 -17.40 -9.60
C GLY A 95 6.34 -17.12 -11.03
N GLU A 96 5.12 -17.52 -11.41
CA GLU A 96 4.56 -17.31 -12.75
C GLU A 96 3.71 -16.04 -12.84
N GLY A 97 3.58 -15.48 -14.05
CA GLY A 97 2.76 -14.29 -14.36
C GLY A 97 3.49 -12.97 -14.11
N TYR A 98 2.79 -11.86 -14.35
CA TYR A 98 3.32 -10.50 -14.22
C TYR A 98 3.81 -10.23 -12.80
N LYS A 99 5.07 -9.80 -12.66
CA LYS A 99 5.76 -9.58 -11.38
C LYS A 99 5.80 -8.12 -10.93
N GLY A 100 5.14 -7.23 -11.67
CA GLY A 100 5.11 -5.80 -11.42
C GLY A 100 6.07 -5.03 -12.33
N MET A 101 5.87 -3.71 -12.40
CA MET A 101 6.63 -2.81 -13.28
C MET A 101 8.13 -2.82 -13.00
N LEU A 102 8.55 -3.03 -11.75
CA LEU A 102 9.97 -3.17 -11.41
C LEU A 102 10.67 -4.29 -12.20
N HIS A 103 9.99 -5.40 -12.45
CA HIS A 103 10.55 -6.53 -13.20
C HIS A 103 10.27 -6.46 -14.69
N GLN A 104 9.07 -5.99 -15.04
CA GLN A 104 8.52 -5.95 -16.39
C GLN A 104 7.84 -4.61 -16.61
N PRO A 105 8.60 -3.52 -16.92
CA PRO A 105 8.01 -2.21 -17.21
C PRO A 105 7.03 -2.25 -18.38
N GLU A 106 7.27 -3.18 -19.33
CA GLU A 106 6.34 -3.56 -20.39
C GLU A 106 5.90 -5.01 -20.18
N PRO A 107 4.60 -5.24 -19.79
CA PRO A 107 4.12 -6.55 -19.35
C PRO A 107 4.21 -7.68 -20.38
N ASP A 108 4.33 -7.35 -21.66
CA ASP A 108 4.44 -8.28 -22.81
C ASP A 108 5.88 -8.53 -23.25
N ARG A 109 6.87 -7.89 -22.61
CA ARG A 109 8.30 -8.09 -22.90
C ARG A 109 9.00 -8.91 -21.81
N GLU A 110 10.21 -9.36 -22.14
CA GLU A 110 11.10 -10.03 -21.20
C GLU A 110 11.45 -9.09 -20.02
N PRO A 111 11.67 -9.64 -18.81
CA PRO A 111 12.05 -8.86 -17.64
C PRO A 111 13.32 -8.04 -17.86
N ASN A 112 13.29 -6.76 -17.47
CA ASN A 112 14.43 -5.85 -17.47
C ASN A 112 14.46 -5.02 -16.20
N LEU A 113 15.30 -5.40 -15.25
CA LEU A 113 15.37 -4.74 -13.93
C LEU A 113 15.93 -3.32 -14.00
N LEU A 114 16.86 -3.03 -14.92
CA LEU A 114 17.40 -1.67 -15.07
C LEU A 114 16.31 -0.71 -15.58
N GLU A 115 15.62 -1.08 -16.64
CA GLU A 115 14.48 -0.30 -17.12
C GLU A 115 13.36 -0.22 -16.07
N GLY A 116 13.15 -1.31 -15.31
CA GLY A 116 12.15 -1.36 -14.26
C GLY A 116 12.38 -0.36 -13.13
N ILE A 117 13.61 -0.25 -12.59
CA ILE A 117 13.90 0.73 -11.52
C ILE A 117 13.79 2.17 -12.01
N ILE A 118 14.10 2.45 -13.28
CA ILE A 118 13.90 3.76 -13.91
C ILE A 118 12.39 4.02 -14.09
N ALA A 119 11.65 3.05 -14.60
CA ALA A 119 10.21 3.18 -14.85
C ALA A 119 9.41 3.45 -13.60
N ILE A 120 9.66 2.72 -12.49
CA ILE A 120 8.93 2.93 -11.23
C ILE A 120 9.23 4.32 -10.65
N ARG A 121 10.48 4.79 -10.70
CA ARG A 121 10.84 6.14 -10.24
C ARG A 121 10.16 7.21 -11.09
N ARG A 122 10.19 7.06 -12.42
CA ARG A 122 9.53 7.98 -13.36
C ARG A 122 8.02 8.03 -13.13
N LEU A 123 7.37 6.87 -13.00
CA LEU A 123 5.93 6.77 -12.72
C LEU A 123 5.54 7.54 -11.46
N HIS A 124 6.19 7.27 -10.32
CA HIS A 124 5.89 7.95 -9.06
C HIS A 124 6.16 9.46 -9.13
N THR A 125 7.29 9.87 -9.74
CA THR A 125 7.64 11.28 -9.92
C THR A 125 6.60 12.01 -10.78
N ARG A 126 6.17 11.39 -11.88
CA ARG A 126 5.16 11.92 -12.79
C ARG A 126 3.80 12.02 -12.10
N ALA A 127 3.38 10.96 -11.39
CA ALA A 127 2.12 10.95 -10.66
C ALA A 127 2.03 12.11 -9.66
N ILE A 128 3.08 12.36 -8.86
CA ILE A 128 3.11 13.48 -7.91
C ILE A 128 3.07 14.83 -8.65
N ARG A 129 3.87 14.99 -9.69
CA ARG A 129 3.95 16.24 -10.44
C ARG A 129 2.62 16.63 -11.09
N GLU A 130 1.89 15.66 -11.64
CA GLU A 130 0.63 15.89 -12.36
C GLU A 130 -0.58 16.02 -11.41
N SER A 131 -0.52 15.42 -10.22
CA SER A 131 -1.68 15.33 -9.31
C SER A 131 -1.53 16.05 -7.97
N GLY A 132 -0.30 16.31 -7.53
CA GLY A 132 -0.03 16.77 -6.16
C GLY A 132 -0.26 15.69 -5.09
N LEU A 133 -0.52 14.42 -5.46
CA LEU A 133 -0.77 13.31 -4.55
C LEU A 133 0.46 12.40 -4.47
N THR A 134 0.94 12.16 -3.25
CA THR A 134 1.98 11.16 -2.97
C THR A 134 1.36 9.78 -2.82
N ALA A 135 2.08 8.75 -3.22
CA ALA A 135 1.55 7.40 -3.37
C ALA A 135 1.96 6.42 -2.28
N ALA A 136 1.25 5.28 -2.27
CA ALA A 136 1.57 4.07 -1.54
C ALA A 136 2.14 3.01 -2.49
N ASP A 137 3.16 2.26 -2.05
CA ASP A 137 3.65 1.04 -2.71
C ASP A 137 3.77 -0.12 -1.72
N GLU A 138 3.99 -1.34 -2.21
CA GLU A 138 4.23 -2.52 -1.39
C GLU A 138 5.73 -2.87 -1.38
N MET A 139 6.33 -2.90 -0.19
CA MET A 139 7.70 -3.37 0.02
C MET A 139 7.75 -4.89 -0.14
N LEU A 140 7.83 -5.37 -1.37
CA LEU A 140 8.00 -6.80 -1.66
C LEU A 140 9.45 -7.24 -1.43
N TYR A 141 10.39 -6.39 -1.83
CA TYR A 141 11.83 -6.61 -1.67
C TYR A 141 12.45 -5.43 -0.91
N PRO A 142 12.88 -5.60 0.34
CA PRO A 142 13.44 -4.52 1.16
C PRO A 142 14.60 -3.77 0.50
N GLU A 143 15.42 -4.47 -0.30
CA GLU A 143 16.57 -3.87 -1.01
C GLU A 143 16.15 -2.85 -2.06
N ASN A 144 14.99 -3.07 -2.71
CA ASN A 144 14.51 -2.21 -3.79
C ASN A 144 13.89 -0.90 -3.30
N ARG A 145 13.46 -0.87 -2.03
CA ARG A 145 12.85 0.31 -1.41
C ARG A 145 13.70 1.58 -1.60
N SER A 146 15.01 1.46 -1.47
CA SER A 146 15.91 2.62 -1.53
C SER A 146 15.89 3.38 -2.86
N TYR A 147 15.31 2.83 -3.93
CA TYR A 147 15.10 3.55 -5.19
C TYR A 147 13.91 4.53 -5.14
N LEU A 148 13.01 4.36 -4.14
CA LEU A 148 11.77 5.12 -3.99
C LEU A 148 11.60 5.76 -2.59
N ASP A 149 12.55 5.63 -1.65
CA ASP A 149 12.40 6.07 -0.26
C ASP A 149 12.27 7.60 -0.10
N ASP A 150 12.67 8.37 -1.10
CA ASP A 150 12.51 9.81 -1.18
C ASP A 150 11.18 10.27 -1.84
N ILE A 151 10.35 9.33 -2.33
CA ILE A 151 9.13 9.62 -3.09
C ILE A 151 7.87 9.18 -2.35
N LEU A 152 7.89 7.97 -1.76
CA LEU A 152 6.71 7.34 -1.15
C LEU A 152 6.31 8.01 0.16
N SER A 153 5.00 8.13 0.41
CA SER A 153 4.45 8.60 1.69
C SER A 153 3.76 7.51 2.50
N TYR A 154 3.66 6.31 1.96
CA TYR A 154 3.10 5.14 2.62
C TYR A 154 3.68 3.86 2.01
N GLU A 155 3.98 2.89 2.84
CA GLU A 155 4.36 1.55 2.38
C GLU A 155 3.55 0.46 3.07
N ALA A 156 3.30 -0.65 2.36
CA ALA A 156 2.70 -1.84 2.93
C ALA A 156 3.67 -3.01 2.91
N VAL A 157 3.65 -3.83 3.96
CA VAL A 157 4.30 -5.16 3.98
C VAL A 157 3.25 -6.22 3.73
N GLY A 158 3.43 -6.98 2.65
CA GLY A 158 2.48 -7.97 2.20
C GLY A 158 2.31 -9.16 3.13
N ALA A 159 1.18 -9.86 3.01
CA ALA A 159 0.82 -10.99 3.87
C ALA A 159 1.82 -12.18 3.83
N ARG A 160 2.56 -12.33 2.72
CA ARG A 160 3.59 -13.37 2.59
C ARG A 160 4.95 -12.94 3.16
N SER A 161 5.13 -11.63 3.38
CA SER A 161 6.38 -11.01 3.80
C SER A 161 6.38 -10.59 5.26
N VAL A 162 5.22 -10.44 5.89
CA VAL A 162 5.06 -9.87 7.23
C VAL A 162 5.76 -10.67 8.34
N GLU A 163 6.02 -11.95 8.13
CA GLU A 163 6.78 -12.80 9.05
C GLU A 163 8.29 -12.74 8.81
N ASN A 164 8.73 -12.20 7.68
CA ASN A 164 10.14 -12.12 7.33
C ASN A 164 10.85 -11.05 8.17
N GLN A 165 11.97 -11.46 8.81
CA GLN A 165 12.71 -10.58 9.70
C GLN A 165 13.24 -9.33 9.01
N GLN A 166 13.77 -9.45 7.79
CA GLN A 166 14.34 -8.32 7.07
C GLN A 166 13.31 -7.25 6.74
N HIS A 167 12.06 -7.64 6.38
CA HIS A 167 10.97 -6.66 6.17
C HIS A 167 10.64 -5.89 7.45
N ARG A 168 10.58 -6.57 8.61
CA ARG A 168 10.32 -5.95 9.91
C ARG A 168 11.44 -4.98 10.31
N LEU A 169 12.70 -5.37 10.11
CA LEU A 169 13.87 -4.53 10.40
C LEU A 169 13.92 -3.32 9.45
N THR A 170 13.64 -3.51 8.16
CA THR A 170 13.58 -2.40 7.21
C THR A 170 12.44 -1.44 7.56
N ALA A 171 11.26 -1.95 7.91
CA ALA A 171 10.13 -1.13 8.35
C ALA A 171 10.47 -0.28 9.58
N SER A 172 11.34 -0.75 10.48
CA SER A 172 11.81 0.01 11.65
C SER A 172 12.73 1.19 11.31
N SER A 173 13.25 1.26 10.10
CA SER A 173 14.12 2.36 9.61
C SER A 173 13.36 3.47 8.88
N MET A 174 12.04 3.38 8.79
CA MET A 174 11.26 4.27 7.92
C MET A 174 10.62 5.40 8.72
N ASP A 175 10.56 6.60 8.10
CA ASP A 175 9.94 7.80 8.67
C ASP A 175 8.49 8.01 8.21
N ILE A 176 8.00 7.16 7.30
CA ILE A 176 6.63 7.17 6.78
C ILE A 176 5.82 6.02 7.37
N PRO A 177 4.47 6.08 7.36
CA PRO A 177 3.62 4.98 7.81
C PRO A 177 3.87 3.69 7.06
N VAL A 178 3.98 2.58 7.80
CA VAL A 178 4.12 1.24 7.25
C VAL A 178 3.00 0.35 7.76
N GLY A 179 2.16 -0.12 6.83
CA GLY A 179 1.07 -1.04 7.12
C GLY A 179 1.52 -2.51 7.07
N MET A 180 1.46 -3.21 8.20
CA MET A 180 1.74 -4.64 8.30
C MET A 180 0.46 -5.43 8.02
N LYS A 181 0.36 -6.06 6.84
CA LYS A 181 -0.79 -6.93 6.53
C LYS A 181 -0.78 -8.15 7.45
N ASN A 182 -1.95 -8.60 7.92
CA ASN A 182 -2.00 -9.92 8.55
C ASN A 182 -1.53 -11.00 7.59
N PRO A 183 -0.88 -12.09 8.10
CA PRO A 183 -0.45 -13.19 7.24
C PRO A 183 -1.63 -13.86 6.54
N THR A 184 -1.35 -14.69 5.54
CA THR A 184 -2.40 -15.38 4.77
C THR A 184 -3.32 -16.25 5.64
N SER A 185 -2.84 -16.73 6.80
CA SER A 185 -3.64 -17.44 7.81
C SER A 185 -4.67 -16.55 8.54
N GLY A 186 -4.54 -15.24 8.48
CA GLY A 186 -5.40 -14.32 9.23
C GLY A 186 -4.97 -14.07 10.67
N ASP A 187 -3.80 -14.52 11.11
CA ASP A 187 -3.35 -14.44 12.52
C ASP A 187 -3.03 -13.02 12.95
N PHE A 188 -3.83 -12.47 13.88
CA PHE A 188 -3.65 -11.14 14.46
C PHE A 188 -2.41 -11.05 15.36
N SER A 189 -2.04 -12.13 16.04
CA SER A 189 -0.88 -12.12 16.93
C SER A 189 0.42 -11.95 16.15
N VAL A 190 0.56 -12.68 15.04
CA VAL A 190 1.70 -12.55 14.11
C VAL A 190 1.77 -11.13 13.53
N MET A 191 0.63 -10.58 13.10
CA MET A 191 0.55 -9.21 12.58
C MET A 191 0.98 -8.18 13.62
N LEU A 192 0.47 -8.25 14.85
CA LEU A 192 0.83 -7.33 15.93
C LEU A 192 2.28 -7.47 16.40
N ASN A 193 2.84 -8.70 16.35
CA ASN A 193 4.27 -8.92 16.59
C ASN A 193 5.13 -8.24 15.51
N SER A 194 4.65 -8.19 14.27
CA SER A 194 5.34 -7.49 13.18
C SER A 194 5.32 -5.98 13.39
N VAL A 195 4.19 -5.41 13.87
CA VAL A 195 4.10 -4.00 14.25
C VAL A 195 5.05 -3.70 15.41
N LYS A 196 5.08 -4.54 16.46
CA LYS A 196 6.01 -4.36 17.58
C LYS A 196 7.48 -4.36 17.14
N ALA A 197 7.84 -5.29 16.26
CA ALA A 197 9.19 -5.34 15.70
C ALA A 197 9.50 -4.08 14.88
N ALA A 198 8.58 -3.62 14.02
CA ALA A 198 8.79 -2.40 13.25
C ALA A 198 8.87 -1.13 14.11
N GLN A 199 8.19 -1.09 15.26
CA GLN A 199 8.26 0.02 16.22
C GLN A 199 9.47 -0.02 17.14
N SER A 200 10.30 -1.08 17.08
CA SER A 200 11.46 -1.23 17.94
C SER A 200 12.76 -0.85 17.22
N SER A 201 13.74 -0.40 18.00
CA SER A 201 15.12 -0.20 17.51
C SER A 201 15.80 -1.54 17.26
N HIS A 202 16.56 -1.62 16.16
CA HIS A 202 17.31 -2.83 15.77
C HIS A 202 18.70 -2.48 15.26
N ARG A 203 19.66 -3.41 15.48
CA ARG A 203 20.98 -3.35 14.85
C ARG A 203 21.17 -4.57 13.96
N PHE A 204 21.48 -4.34 12.69
CA PHE A 204 21.61 -5.41 11.68
C PHE A 204 22.49 -4.99 10.51
N ILE A 205 22.81 -5.96 9.65
CA ILE A 205 23.55 -5.68 8.42
C ILE A 205 22.56 -5.28 7.32
N TYR A 206 22.74 -4.08 6.78
CA TYR A 206 21.97 -3.58 5.64
C TYR A 206 22.92 -3.12 4.54
N ARG A 207 22.85 -3.76 3.35
CA ARG A 207 23.68 -3.43 2.18
C ARG A 207 25.19 -3.38 2.49
N GLY A 208 25.67 -4.33 3.29
CA GLY A 208 27.08 -4.42 3.70
C GLY A 208 27.49 -3.45 4.80
N MET A 209 26.57 -2.66 5.35
CA MET A 209 26.81 -1.74 6.47
C MET A 209 26.20 -2.27 7.76
N ASP A 210 26.85 -2.02 8.89
CA ASP A 210 26.32 -2.20 10.25
C ASP A 210 25.45 -0.98 10.57
N VAL A 211 24.13 -1.17 10.67
CA VAL A 211 23.16 -0.09 10.87
C VAL A 211 22.37 -0.28 12.16
N THR A 212 21.95 0.83 12.77
CA THR A 212 20.98 0.85 13.88
C THR A 212 19.78 1.68 13.47
N THR A 213 18.57 1.17 13.71
CA THR A 213 17.31 1.87 13.45
C THR A 213 16.70 2.39 14.74
N ASP A 214 15.88 3.44 14.68
CA ASP A 214 15.22 4.04 15.86
C ASP A 214 13.85 3.41 16.16
N GLY A 215 13.31 2.64 15.22
CA GLY A 215 11.93 2.17 15.26
C GLY A 215 10.96 3.17 14.62
N ASN A 216 9.91 2.64 13.97
CA ASN A 216 8.89 3.41 13.28
C ASN A 216 7.59 3.44 14.10
N ASP A 217 7.31 4.54 14.77
CA ASP A 217 6.12 4.73 15.61
C ASP A 217 4.81 4.83 14.82
N LEU A 218 4.87 4.92 13.49
CA LEU A 218 3.73 4.91 12.58
C LEU A 218 3.46 3.52 11.96
N ALA A 219 4.23 2.49 12.34
CA ALA A 219 3.93 1.13 11.92
C ALA A 219 2.60 0.67 12.53
N HIS A 220 1.71 0.14 11.69
CA HIS A 220 0.33 -0.19 12.04
C HIS A 220 -0.15 -1.44 11.31
N VAL A 221 -1.38 -1.87 11.56
CA VAL A 221 -1.95 -3.09 10.94
C VAL A 221 -2.74 -2.81 9.68
N ILE A 222 -2.73 -3.77 8.74
CA ILE A 222 -3.69 -3.84 7.63
C ILE A 222 -4.45 -5.16 7.72
N LEU A 223 -5.77 -5.08 7.83
CA LEU A 223 -6.67 -6.23 7.83
C LEU A 223 -7.07 -6.59 6.40
N ARG A 224 -6.66 -7.77 5.92
CA ARG A 224 -6.92 -8.22 4.55
C ARG A 224 -7.70 -9.52 4.44
N GLY A 225 -8.25 -10.02 5.56
CA GLY A 225 -8.82 -11.35 5.67
C GLY A 225 -7.76 -12.45 5.72
N GLY A 226 -8.17 -13.67 5.92
CA GLY A 226 -7.33 -14.85 5.95
C GLY A 226 -7.85 -15.95 5.04
N VAL A 227 -7.09 -17.05 4.95
CA VAL A 227 -7.49 -18.27 4.28
C VAL A 227 -7.28 -19.41 5.25
N ASP A 228 -8.32 -20.21 5.49
CA ASP A 228 -8.24 -21.36 6.38
C ASP A 228 -7.55 -22.57 5.70
N LYS A 229 -7.39 -23.65 6.47
CA LYS A 229 -6.77 -24.89 5.99
C LYS A 229 -7.55 -25.62 4.87
N TYR A 230 -8.78 -25.20 4.62
CA TYR A 230 -9.63 -25.71 3.54
C TYR A 230 -9.68 -24.78 2.33
N SER A 231 -8.80 -23.76 2.28
CA SER A 231 -8.74 -22.72 1.23
C SER A 231 -9.97 -21.81 1.19
N LYS A 232 -10.75 -21.74 2.29
CA LYS A 232 -11.88 -20.82 2.41
C LYS A 232 -11.39 -19.45 2.88
N CYS A 233 -11.82 -18.38 2.22
CA CYS A 233 -11.59 -17.03 2.67
C CYS A 233 -12.38 -16.74 3.94
N ILE A 234 -11.70 -16.15 4.93
CA ILE A 234 -12.26 -15.73 6.21
C ILE A 234 -12.06 -14.23 6.33
N PRO A 235 -13.12 -13.41 6.24
CA PRO A 235 -13.02 -11.98 6.45
C PRO A 235 -12.61 -11.67 7.88
N ASN A 236 -12.03 -10.47 8.10
CA ASN A 236 -11.60 -10.01 9.43
C ASN A 236 -11.86 -8.50 9.64
N TYR A 237 -12.95 -8.00 9.05
CA TYR A 237 -13.39 -6.60 9.14
C TYR A 237 -14.73 -6.43 9.86
N HIS A 238 -15.38 -7.51 10.28
CA HIS A 238 -16.64 -7.43 11.01
C HIS A 238 -16.45 -6.79 12.38
N TYR A 239 -17.52 -6.26 12.96
CA TYR A 239 -17.46 -5.52 14.23
C TYR A 239 -16.72 -6.30 15.32
N GLU A 240 -16.99 -7.60 15.45
CA GLU A 240 -16.38 -8.48 16.44
C GLU A 240 -14.86 -8.65 16.21
N ASP A 241 -14.42 -8.71 14.95
CA ASP A 241 -13.00 -8.78 14.61
C ASP A 241 -12.28 -7.48 14.99
N LEU A 242 -12.93 -6.34 14.73
CA LEU A 242 -12.39 -5.01 15.03
C LEU A 242 -12.31 -4.79 16.54
N ILE A 243 -13.30 -5.21 17.32
CA ILE A 243 -13.27 -5.17 18.79
C ILE A 243 -12.15 -6.09 19.32
N ARG A 244 -12.04 -7.31 18.80
CA ARG A 244 -10.95 -8.21 19.16
C ARG A 244 -9.58 -7.60 18.87
N LEU A 245 -9.41 -6.95 17.74
CA LEU A 245 -8.16 -6.26 17.40
C LEU A 245 -7.87 -5.13 18.38
N LEU A 246 -8.87 -4.32 18.72
CA LEU A 246 -8.76 -3.23 19.69
C LEU A 246 -8.28 -3.74 21.06
N ASP A 247 -8.87 -4.82 21.56
CA ASP A 247 -8.48 -5.44 22.82
C ASP A 247 -7.05 -6.00 22.77
N MET A 248 -6.66 -6.58 21.64
CA MET A 248 -5.29 -7.06 21.45
C MET A 248 -4.26 -5.91 21.39
N TYR A 249 -4.61 -4.76 20.81
CA TYR A 249 -3.78 -3.55 20.85
C TYR A 249 -3.60 -3.03 22.26
N ARG A 250 -4.66 -2.94 23.05
CA ARG A 250 -4.66 -2.46 24.45
C ARG A 250 -3.72 -3.28 25.35
N ASN A 251 -3.67 -4.59 25.10
CA ASN A 251 -2.84 -5.52 25.87
C ASN A 251 -1.37 -5.57 25.40
N ARG A 252 -0.97 -4.66 24.51
CA ARG A 252 0.39 -4.58 23.96
C ARG A 252 0.92 -3.15 24.08
N ASP A 253 2.19 -3.03 24.45
CA ASP A 253 2.90 -1.74 24.44
C ASP A 253 3.25 -1.36 23.00
N LEU A 254 2.25 -0.80 22.26
CA LEU A 254 2.37 -0.33 20.89
C LEU A 254 2.02 1.16 20.83
N LYS A 255 2.79 1.90 20.03
CA LYS A 255 2.56 3.33 19.79
C LYS A 255 1.51 3.53 18.71
N ASN A 256 0.76 4.63 18.81
CA ASN A 256 -0.19 5.09 17.79
C ASN A 256 -1.07 3.95 17.22
N PRO A 257 -1.90 3.26 18.02
CA PRO A 257 -2.74 2.17 17.54
C PRO A 257 -3.57 2.60 16.32
N ALA A 258 -3.38 1.88 15.21
CA ALA A 258 -4.06 2.20 13.96
C ALA A 258 -4.31 0.94 13.12
N ALA A 259 -5.42 0.94 12.40
CA ALA A 259 -5.79 -0.10 11.45
C ALA A 259 -6.27 0.50 10.12
N ILE A 260 -5.81 -0.07 9.02
CA ILE A 260 -6.36 0.10 7.69
C ILE A 260 -7.10 -1.19 7.32
N VAL A 261 -8.31 -1.09 6.79
CA VAL A 261 -9.05 -2.27 6.31
C VAL A 261 -8.91 -2.37 4.80
N ASP A 262 -8.26 -3.44 4.34
CA ASP A 262 -8.20 -3.80 2.92
C ASP A 262 -9.53 -4.44 2.52
N ALA A 263 -10.33 -3.74 1.75
CA ALA A 263 -11.68 -4.15 1.37
C ALA A 263 -11.72 -5.25 0.29
N ASN A 264 -10.56 -5.58 -0.30
CA ASN A 264 -10.44 -6.65 -1.29
C ASN A 264 -9.81 -7.93 -0.69
N HIS A 265 -9.03 -8.67 -1.47
CA HIS A 265 -8.35 -9.91 -1.09
C HIS A 265 -9.28 -10.94 -0.44
N SER A 266 -8.91 -11.49 0.74
CA SER A 266 -9.74 -12.49 1.42
C SER A 266 -10.94 -11.88 2.14
N ASN A 267 -10.98 -10.58 2.36
CA ASN A 267 -12.14 -9.88 2.92
C ASN A 267 -13.34 -9.90 1.97
N SER A 268 -13.09 -9.82 0.65
CA SER A 268 -14.13 -9.87 -0.40
C SER A 268 -14.21 -11.22 -1.11
N ASP A 269 -13.37 -12.18 -0.73
CA ASP A 269 -13.17 -13.41 -1.53
C ASP A 269 -12.81 -13.10 -3.00
N LYS A 270 -12.08 -11.99 -3.22
CA LYS A 270 -11.74 -11.42 -4.54
C LYS A 270 -12.96 -11.03 -5.40
N GLN A 271 -14.15 -10.94 -4.80
CA GLN A 271 -15.34 -10.38 -5.42
C GLN A 271 -15.23 -8.85 -5.38
N PHE A 272 -14.58 -8.25 -6.38
CA PHE A 272 -14.17 -6.84 -6.32
C PHE A 272 -15.32 -5.86 -6.06
N LYS A 273 -16.55 -6.15 -6.47
CA LYS A 273 -17.75 -5.31 -6.22
C LYS A 273 -18.17 -5.32 -4.74
N GLU A 274 -17.80 -6.34 -3.97
CA GLU A 274 -18.05 -6.41 -2.54
C GLU A 274 -17.28 -5.35 -1.75
N GLN A 275 -16.22 -4.78 -2.30
CA GLN A 275 -15.47 -3.71 -1.66
C GLN A 275 -16.38 -2.54 -1.21
N ILE A 276 -17.41 -2.20 -2.02
CA ILE A 276 -18.35 -1.12 -1.70
C ILE A 276 -19.15 -1.43 -0.42
N ARG A 277 -19.66 -2.66 -0.31
CA ARG A 277 -20.40 -3.12 0.87
C ARG A 277 -19.47 -3.18 2.09
N ILE A 278 -18.28 -3.73 1.93
CA ILE A 278 -17.30 -3.91 3.01
C ILE A 278 -16.91 -2.54 3.58
N VAL A 279 -16.60 -1.57 2.73
CA VAL A 279 -16.29 -0.19 3.18
C VAL A 279 -17.44 0.40 3.97
N SER A 280 -18.69 0.23 3.51
CA SER A 280 -19.88 0.72 4.23
C SER A 280 -20.04 0.07 5.61
N GLU A 281 -19.78 -1.23 5.74
CA GLU A 281 -19.83 -1.96 7.02
C GLU A 281 -18.73 -1.48 7.98
N VAL A 282 -17.52 -1.25 7.47
CA VAL A 282 -16.39 -0.72 8.25
C VAL A 282 -16.70 0.68 8.77
N LEU A 283 -17.26 1.56 7.92
CA LEU A 283 -17.67 2.91 8.34
C LEU A 283 -18.79 2.87 9.37
N HIS A 284 -19.79 2.00 9.19
CA HIS A 284 -20.85 1.80 10.16
C HIS A 284 -20.28 1.38 11.54
N SER A 285 -19.41 0.37 11.56
CA SER A 285 -18.77 -0.12 12.80
C SER A 285 -17.93 0.97 13.47
N ARG A 286 -17.16 1.73 12.67
CA ARG A 286 -16.36 2.86 13.13
C ARG A 286 -17.22 3.97 13.76
N ASN A 287 -18.34 4.31 13.14
CA ASN A 287 -19.23 5.37 13.62
C ASN A 287 -20.09 4.93 14.81
N TYR A 288 -20.37 3.64 14.95
CA TYR A 288 -21.09 3.08 16.07
C TYR A 288 -20.27 3.07 17.37
N ASN A 289 -18.93 2.94 17.27
CA ASN A 289 -18.06 2.82 18.43
C ASN A 289 -16.90 3.83 18.36
N THR A 290 -16.84 4.76 19.34
CA THR A 290 -15.84 5.83 19.39
C THR A 290 -14.39 5.33 19.49
N GLU A 291 -14.15 4.17 20.12
CA GLU A 291 -12.81 3.59 20.21
C GLU A 291 -12.39 2.98 18.90
N LEU A 292 -13.32 2.34 18.17
CA LEU A 292 -13.07 1.91 16.79
C LEU A 292 -12.87 3.10 15.86
N LYS A 293 -13.53 4.23 16.11
CA LYS A 293 -13.28 5.50 15.40
C LYS A 293 -11.83 5.96 15.57
N GLY A 294 -11.29 5.80 16.76
CA GLY A 294 -9.89 6.09 17.06
C GLY A 294 -8.90 5.12 16.41
N LEU A 295 -9.26 3.83 16.32
CA LEU A 295 -8.40 2.75 15.80
C LEU A 295 -8.40 2.70 14.27
N ILE A 296 -9.58 2.74 13.63
CA ILE A 296 -9.72 2.57 12.17
C ILE A 296 -9.42 3.89 11.49
N LYS A 297 -8.21 4.02 10.95
CA LYS A 297 -7.72 5.25 10.30
C LYS A 297 -8.06 5.31 8.82
N GLY A 298 -8.40 4.19 8.19
CA GLY A 298 -8.70 4.20 6.76
C GLY A 298 -9.05 2.84 6.17
N VAL A 299 -9.24 2.86 4.86
CA VAL A 299 -9.50 1.69 4.02
C VAL A 299 -8.52 1.63 2.85
N MET A 300 -8.31 0.41 2.33
CA MET A 300 -7.57 0.17 1.09
C MET A 300 -8.50 -0.47 0.07
N ILE A 301 -8.51 0.07 -1.16
CA ILE A 301 -9.44 -0.29 -2.23
C ILE A 301 -8.65 -0.58 -3.50
N GLU A 302 -8.93 -1.71 -4.15
CA GLU A 302 -8.40 -2.02 -5.47
C GLU A 302 -9.35 -1.51 -6.56
N SER A 303 -8.89 -0.53 -7.32
CA SER A 303 -9.66 0.20 -8.32
C SER A 303 -8.79 0.62 -9.50
N TYR A 304 -9.36 0.65 -10.70
CA TYR A 304 -8.68 1.17 -11.88
C TYR A 304 -9.65 1.95 -12.77
N LEU A 305 -9.24 2.33 -13.99
CA LEU A 305 -10.12 3.05 -14.92
C LEU A 305 -11.29 2.17 -15.36
N GLU A 306 -11.03 0.90 -15.70
CA GLU A 306 -12.01 -0.08 -16.14
C GLU A 306 -12.18 -1.19 -15.09
N GLU A 307 -13.42 -1.66 -14.91
CA GLU A 307 -13.74 -2.70 -13.93
C GLU A 307 -13.21 -4.09 -14.32
N GLY A 308 -12.93 -4.92 -13.30
CA GLY A 308 -12.53 -6.30 -13.44
C GLY A 308 -11.04 -6.48 -13.71
N CYS A 309 -10.71 -7.55 -14.42
CA CYS A 309 -9.35 -7.86 -14.86
C CYS A 309 -9.33 -8.50 -16.25
N GLN A 310 -8.13 -8.59 -16.83
CA GLN A 310 -7.89 -9.14 -18.15
C GLN A 310 -6.59 -9.95 -18.20
N ARG A 311 -6.41 -10.72 -19.29
CA ARG A 311 -5.14 -11.37 -19.60
C ARG A 311 -4.21 -10.40 -20.32
N ILE A 312 -2.92 -10.70 -20.30
CA ILE A 312 -1.92 -9.99 -21.12
C ILE A 312 -1.99 -10.62 -22.51
N ASP A 313 -2.67 -9.94 -23.43
CA ASP A 313 -2.77 -10.31 -24.84
C ASP A 313 -2.82 -9.06 -25.76
N GLU A 314 -2.94 -9.26 -27.06
CA GLU A 314 -2.94 -8.17 -28.06
C GLU A 314 -4.19 -7.25 -27.99
N ASN A 315 -5.26 -7.69 -27.33
CA ASN A 315 -6.53 -6.98 -27.24
C ASN A 315 -6.73 -6.31 -25.87
N ARG A 316 -5.64 -5.96 -25.17
CA ARG A 316 -5.75 -5.33 -23.85
C ARG A 316 -6.54 -4.04 -23.85
N VAL A 317 -7.49 -3.95 -22.95
CA VAL A 317 -8.26 -2.75 -22.68
C VAL A 317 -7.41 -1.80 -21.82
N TYR A 318 -7.27 -0.56 -22.25
CA TYR A 318 -6.55 0.48 -21.53
C TYR A 318 -7.16 0.71 -20.14
N GLY A 319 -6.29 0.76 -19.10
CA GLY A 319 -6.74 1.01 -17.73
C GLY A 319 -7.54 -0.11 -17.07
N LYS A 320 -7.47 -1.35 -17.59
CA LYS A 320 -8.04 -2.55 -16.98
C LYS A 320 -6.95 -3.41 -16.37
N SER A 321 -7.14 -3.86 -15.13
CA SER A 321 -6.14 -4.63 -14.37
C SER A 321 -5.70 -5.91 -15.10
N ILE A 322 -4.39 -6.16 -15.14
CA ILE A 322 -3.79 -7.42 -15.63
C ILE A 322 -3.45 -8.41 -14.50
N THR A 323 -3.90 -8.10 -13.29
CA THR A 323 -3.71 -8.93 -12.10
C THR A 323 -5.04 -9.22 -11.41
N ASP A 324 -5.25 -8.90 -10.13
CA ASP A 324 -6.55 -9.15 -9.49
C ASP A 324 -7.61 -8.13 -9.98
N PRO A 325 -8.90 -8.52 -10.01
CA PRO A 325 -9.96 -7.64 -10.51
C PRO A 325 -10.17 -6.43 -9.59
N CYS A 326 -10.43 -5.27 -10.22
CA CYS A 326 -10.56 -3.96 -9.58
C CYS A 326 -11.96 -3.37 -9.79
N LEU A 327 -12.39 -2.46 -8.91
CA LEU A 327 -13.51 -1.57 -9.19
C LEU A 327 -13.18 -0.67 -10.38
N GLY A 328 -14.18 -0.31 -11.17
CA GLY A 328 -14.06 0.72 -12.20
C GLY A 328 -14.11 2.13 -11.60
N TRP A 329 -13.76 3.13 -12.43
CA TRP A 329 -13.67 4.51 -11.97
C TRP A 329 -15.00 5.06 -11.42
N GLU A 330 -16.11 4.86 -12.13
CA GLU A 330 -17.40 5.40 -11.72
C GLU A 330 -17.88 4.91 -10.34
N ASP A 331 -17.70 3.61 -10.06
CA ASP A 331 -18.01 3.04 -8.76
C ASP A 331 -17.08 3.56 -7.67
N THR A 332 -15.81 3.77 -8.01
CA THR A 332 -14.80 4.29 -7.09
C THR A 332 -15.07 5.74 -6.72
N GLU A 333 -15.36 6.60 -7.70
CA GLU A 333 -15.67 8.00 -7.44
C GLU A 333 -16.90 8.14 -6.53
N ARG A 334 -17.98 7.39 -6.83
CA ARG A 334 -19.18 7.34 -5.98
C ARG A 334 -18.86 6.86 -4.56
N LEU A 335 -18.02 5.84 -4.46
CA LEU A 335 -17.62 5.30 -3.14
C LEU A 335 -16.82 6.32 -2.34
N ILE A 336 -15.88 7.06 -2.96
CA ILE A 336 -15.09 8.09 -2.27
C ILE A 336 -16.01 9.20 -1.73
N TYR A 337 -16.96 9.70 -2.51
CA TYR A 337 -17.93 10.69 -2.03
C TYR A 337 -18.76 10.16 -0.86
N LYS A 338 -19.24 8.91 -0.97
CA LYS A 338 -19.96 8.26 0.13
C LYS A 338 -19.12 8.18 1.41
N ILE A 339 -17.84 7.80 1.29
CA ILE A 339 -16.92 7.76 2.44
C ILE A 339 -16.81 9.17 3.06
N ALA A 340 -16.68 10.21 2.24
CA ALA A 340 -16.57 11.59 2.73
C ALA A 340 -17.84 12.07 3.45
N GLU A 341 -19.02 11.60 3.06
CA GLU A 341 -20.28 11.93 3.71
C GLU A 341 -20.43 11.23 5.07
N GLU A 342 -19.87 10.02 5.21
CA GLU A 342 -20.02 9.18 6.40
C GLU A 342 -18.88 9.34 7.43
N CYS A 343 -17.78 10.05 7.13
CA CYS A 343 -16.60 10.24 8.00
C CYS A 343 -16.70 11.45 8.93
#